data_e8bd18e51f2f04fd9c7ff9883e9ff0a2
#
_entry.id   e8bd18e51f2f04fd9c7ff9883e9ff0a2
#
_cell.length_a   1.000
_cell.length_b   1.000
_cell.length_c   1.000
_cell.angle_alpha   90.00
_cell.angle_beta   90.00
_cell.angle_gamma   90.00
#
_symmetry.space_group_name_H-M   'P 1'
#
loop_
_entity.id
_entity.type
_entity.pdbx_description
1 polymer ?
#
loop_
_entity_poly.entity_id
_entity_poly.type
_entity_poly.pdbx_seq_one_letter_code
_entity_poly.pdbx_strand_id
1 'polypeptide(L)'
;TVIGEPEEIGYTIGIEVGNIGFDYNTGRMYGVDLTNGGLCIVDLETGSIDPLGTFSGDIGGPAIATAMCVTAEGMIVIADMSSTLYSVDADTLSTTRLGSASGDSWFYAGMTYDYNTGNIYWNPCMNKGLSPLYLVTLGPDEWEPDRTTATIIDMGDVSTKAGVEQTVIFTIPDNEPETQIIPVESITITNGESAIGLAGGTLQLNVVTEPLRPTNQVKTWVSSDEEVVVVDRFGKLTFMGIGTATVTVTTRNKNDDTLYTDSIEITVLEAAGEFKAFLNLDQGGTS
;
A
#
# COMPACT_ATOMS: atom_id res chain seq x y z
N THR A 1 24.68 19.82 -2.50
CA THR A 1 24.45 18.47 -1.93
C THR A 1 24.66 17.48 -3.04
N VAL A 2 25.62 16.56 -2.88
CA VAL A 2 25.79 15.45 -3.84
C VAL A 2 24.72 14.44 -3.49
N ILE A 3 23.77 14.25 -4.41
CA ILE A 3 22.81 13.15 -4.31
C ILE A 3 23.61 11.89 -4.64
N GLY A 4 23.65 10.91 -3.74
CA GLY A 4 24.31 9.63 -3.97
C GLY A 4 23.67 8.85 -5.12
N GLU A 5 24.33 7.77 -5.53
CA GLU A 5 23.73 6.84 -6.50
C GLU A 5 22.47 6.23 -5.88
N PRO A 6 21.40 6.01 -6.69
CA PRO A 6 20.21 5.34 -6.20
C PRO A 6 20.53 3.95 -5.68
N GLU A 7 20.00 3.62 -4.51
CA GLU A 7 20.14 2.30 -3.90
C GLU A 7 18.77 1.59 -3.94
N GLU A 8 18.75 0.34 -4.39
CA GLU A 8 17.57 -0.49 -4.35
C GLU A 8 17.37 -1.00 -2.92
N ILE A 9 16.26 -0.60 -2.27
CA ILE A 9 15.92 -1.00 -0.91
C ILE A 9 15.04 -2.27 -0.86
N GLY A 10 14.50 -2.71 -1.99
CA GLY A 10 13.70 -3.92 -2.11
C GLY A 10 12.61 -3.80 -3.18
N TYR A 11 11.80 -4.85 -3.31
CA TYR A 11 10.65 -4.88 -4.23
C TYR A 11 9.55 -5.81 -3.73
N THR A 12 8.32 -5.55 -4.17
CA THR A 12 7.17 -6.43 -3.95
C THR A 12 6.62 -6.88 -5.29
N ILE A 13 6.44 -8.20 -5.45
CA ILE A 13 5.91 -8.76 -6.69
C ILE A 13 4.37 -8.63 -6.69
N GLY A 14 3.80 -8.19 -7.81
CA GLY A 14 2.36 -8.23 -8.06
C GLY A 14 1.60 -6.97 -7.69
N ILE A 15 2.28 -5.90 -7.25
CA ILE A 15 1.67 -4.59 -7.00
C ILE A 15 2.45 -3.54 -7.79
N GLU A 16 1.75 -2.77 -8.61
CA GLU A 16 2.30 -1.62 -9.33
C GLU A 16 1.93 -0.34 -8.60
N VAL A 17 2.94 0.42 -8.15
CA VAL A 17 2.76 1.70 -7.46
C VAL A 17 2.94 2.84 -8.46
N GLY A 18 1.90 3.63 -8.66
CA GLY A 18 1.90 4.71 -9.64
C GLY A 18 2.45 6.03 -9.13
N ASN A 19 2.04 6.43 -7.94
CA ASN A 19 2.46 7.66 -7.27
C ASN A 19 2.62 7.42 -5.79
N ILE A 20 3.45 8.24 -5.14
CA ILE A 20 3.72 8.16 -3.70
C ILE A 20 3.57 9.53 -3.04
N GLY A 21 3.18 9.55 -1.78
CA GLY A 21 3.09 10.74 -0.95
C GLY A 21 3.44 10.44 0.50
N PHE A 22 4.33 11.25 1.07
CA PHE A 22 4.77 11.07 2.45
C PHE A 22 3.88 11.87 3.40
N ASP A 23 3.36 11.21 4.42
CA ASP A 23 2.63 11.83 5.53
C ASP A 23 3.58 12.11 6.68
N TYR A 24 3.94 13.37 6.86
CA TYR A 24 4.82 13.80 7.94
C TYR A 24 4.18 13.63 9.33
N ASN A 25 2.84 13.64 9.44
CA ASN A 25 2.19 13.45 10.74
C ASN A 25 2.35 12.04 11.28
N THR A 26 2.37 11.04 10.41
CA THR A 26 2.43 9.63 10.80
C THR A 26 3.75 8.96 10.43
N GLY A 27 4.60 9.62 9.64
CA GLY A 27 5.85 9.05 9.11
C GLY A 27 5.63 7.93 8.11
N ARG A 28 4.47 7.88 7.44
CA ARG A 28 4.11 6.84 6.47
C ARG A 28 4.29 7.33 5.04
N MET A 29 4.79 6.45 4.19
CA MET A 29 4.77 6.65 2.75
C MET A 29 3.55 5.91 2.18
N TYR A 30 2.58 6.66 1.70
CA TYR A 30 1.45 6.10 0.96
C TYR A 30 1.79 5.99 -0.52
N GLY A 31 1.21 5.00 -1.19
CA GLY A 31 1.28 4.83 -2.63
C GLY A 31 -0.07 4.54 -3.26
N VAL A 32 -0.24 4.93 -4.51
CA VAL A 32 -1.39 4.52 -5.31
C VAL A 32 -1.14 3.11 -5.83
N ASP A 33 -1.99 2.16 -5.46
CA ASP A 33 -1.99 0.79 -5.99
C ASP A 33 -2.72 0.76 -7.34
N LEU A 34 -1.98 0.76 -8.44
CA LEU A 34 -2.53 0.69 -9.79
C LEU A 34 -3.09 -0.70 -10.14
N THR A 35 -2.64 -1.74 -9.44
CA THR A 35 -3.09 -3.12 -9.67
C THR A 35 -4.52 -3.33 -9.19
N ASN A 36 -4.84 -2.81 -8.00
CA ASN A 36 -6.14 -3.02 -7.36
C ASN A 36 -7.03 -1.77 -7.37
N GLY A 37 -6.51 -0.61 -7.78
CA GLY A 37 -7.23 0.65 -7.79
C GLY A 37 -7.53 1.17 -6.40
N GLY A 38 -6.49 1.36 -5.59
CA GLY A 38 -6.60 1.78 -4.21
C GLY A 38 -5.32 2.37 -3.64
N LEU A 39 -5.11 2.21 -2.33
CA LEU A 39 -3.90 2.64 -1.64
C LEU A 39 -3.07 1.46 -1.13
N CYS A 40 -1.79 1.71 -0.99
CA CYS A 40 -0.83 0.87 -0.26
C CYS A 40 0.05 1.73 0.64
N ILE A 41 0.74 1.10 1.59
CA ILE A 41 1.86 1.68 2.32
C ILE A 41 3.15 1.12 1.73
N VAL A 42 4.13 2.01 1.52
CA VAL A 42 5.48 1.64 1.09
C VAL A 42 6.40 1.73 2.30
N ASP A 43 7.03 0.62 2.63
CA ASP A 43 8.05 0.58 3.68
C ASP A 43 9.36 1.13 3.13
N LEU A 44 9.86 2.21 3.72
CA LEU A 44 11.06 2.91 3.24
C LEU A 44 12.37 2.21 3.63
N GLU A 45 12.34 1.22 4.53
CA GLU A 45 13.53 0.48 4.93
C GLU A 45 13.72 -0.79 4.10
N THR A 46 12.62 -1.45 3.74
CA THR A 46 12.64 -2.75 3.05
C THR A 46 12.16 -2.68 1.60
N GLY A 47 11.51 -1.57 1.20
CA GLY A 47 10.83 -1.45 -0.10
C GLY A 47 9.60 -2.35 -0.22
N SER A 48 9.14 -2.97 0.87
CA SER A 48 7.92 -3.79 0.82
C SER A 48 6.68 -2.91 0.69
N ILE A 49 5.65 -3.45 0.04
CA ILE A 49 4.38 -2.77 -0.22
C ILE A 49 3.28 -3.53 0.49
N ASP A 50 2.53 -2.83 1.34
CA ASP A 50 1.39 -3.36 2.08
C ASP A 50 0.09 -2.77 1.49
N PRO A 51 -0.69 -3.54 0.71
CA PRO A 51 -1.93 -3.04 0.13
C PRO A 51 -2.97 -2.81 1.23
N LEU A 52 -3.58 -1.63 1.21
CA LEU A 52 -4.63 -1.27 2.16
C LEU A 52 -6.02 -1.68 1.65
N GLY A 53 -6.19 -1.79 0.34
CA GLY A 53 -7.45 -2.14 -0.32
C GLY A 53 -7.81 -1.20 -1.47
N THR A 54 -9.04 -1.29 -1.95
CA THR A 54 -9.56 -0.53 -3.09
C THR A 54 -10.32 0.71 -2.65
N PHE A 55 -10.32 1.74 -3.50
CA PHE A 55 -11.11 2.95 -3.25
C PHE A 55 -12.61 2.67 -3.24
N SER A 56 -13.33 3.49 -2.49
CA SER A 56 -14.79 3.52 -2.40
C SER A 56 -15.28 4.96 -2.35
N GLY A 57 -16.58 5.19 -2.11
CA GLY A 57 -17.15 6.54 -2.01
C GLY A 57 -17.38 7.22 -3.36
N ASP A 58 -17.10 8.51 -3.45
CA ASP A 58 -17.45 9.33 -4.63
C ASP A 58 -16.71 8.93 -5.92
N ILE A 59 -15.56 8.28 -5.84
CA ILE A 59 -14.85 7.75 -7.01
C ILE A 59 -15.54 6.52 -7.62
N GLY A 60 -16.45 5.87 -6.88
CA GLY A 60 -17.33 4.82 -7.40
C GLY A 60 -16.74 3.41 -7.40
N GLY A 61 -15.57 3.18 -6.82
CA GLY A 61 -14.94 1.85 -6.71
C GLY A 61 -13.47 1.85 -7.11
N PRO A 62 -12.91 0.70 -7.50
CA PRO A 62 -11.52 0.61 -7.94
C PRO A 62 -11.25 1.59 -9.08
N ALA A 63 -10.31 2.49 -8.90
CA ALA A 63 -10.00 3.53 -9.88
C ALA A 63 -8.50 3.77 -9.96
N ILE A 64 -8.05 4.17 -11.13
CA ILE A 64 -6.67 4.55 -11.36
C ILE A 64 -6.50 6.01 -10.96
N ALA A 65 -5.80 6.24 -9.85
CA ALA A 65 -5.33 7.56 -9.50
C ALA A 65 -4.03 7.85 -10.26
N THR A 66 -3.98 9.00 -10.94
CA THR A 66 -2.86 9.41 -11.78
C THR A 66 -1.85 10.28 -11.06
N ALA A 67 -2.25 10.87 -9.93
CA ALA A 67 -1.42 11.70 -9.07
C ALA A 67 -1.88 11.60 -7.62
N MET A 68 -0.97 11.87 -6.67
CA MET A 68 -1.29 12.01 -5.26
C MET A 68 -0.32 12.93 -4.54
N CYS A 69 -0.78 13.52 -3.45
CA CYS A 69 0.03 14.16 -2.42
C CYS A 69 -0.61 13.98 -1.05
N VAL A 70 0.13 14.32 0.01
CA VAL A 70 -0.38 14.37 1.38
C VAL A 70 -0.18 15.79 1.92
N THR A 71 -1.23 16.38 2.49
CA THR A 71 -1.19 17.74 3.05
C THR A 71 -0.51 17.77 4.44
N ALA A 72 -0.27 18.96 4.96
CA ALA A 72 0.28 19.14 6.31
C ALA A 72 -0.63 18.55 7.40
N GLU A 73 -1.94 18.51 7.18
CA GLU A 73 -2.93 17.92 8.08
C GLU A 73 -3.08 16.40 7.91
N GLY A 74 -2.30 15.78 7.01
CA GLY A 74 -2.37 14.35 6.72
C GLY A 74 -3.50 13.95 5.76
N MET A 75 -4.17 14.92 5.11
CA MET A 75 -5.17 14.60 4.09
C MET A 75 -4.49 14.05 2.84
N ILE A 76 -4.87 12.85 2.42
CA ILE A 76 -4.44 12.30 1.15
C ILE A 76 -5.33 12.87 0.05
N VAL A 77 -4.72 13.49 -0.95
CA VAL A 77 -5.39 14.01 -2.14
C VAL A 77 -4.92 13.22 -3.34
N ILE A 78 -5.87 12.72 -4.13
CA ILE A 78 -5.61 12.01 -5.39
C ILE A 78 -6.31 12.68 -6.56
N ALA A 79 -5.79 12.47 -7.76
CA ALA A 79 -6.45 12.83 -9.01
C ALA A 79 -6.70 11.58 -9.84
N ASP A 80 -7.88 11.45 -10.47
CA ASP A 80 -8.22 10.37 -11.40
C ASP A 80 -7.90 10.72 -12.86
N MET A 81 -8.15 9.78 -13.76
CA MET A 81 -7.95 9.96 -15.21
C MET A 81 -8.91 11.00 -15.83
N SER A 82 -10.00 11.35 -15.16
CA SER A 82 -10.96 12.37 -15.60
C SER A 82 -10.61 13.76 -15.06
N SER A 83 -9.39 13.94 -14.53
CA SER A 83 -8.93 15.18 -13.89
C SER A 83 -9.83 15.64 -12.75
N THR A 84 -10.37 14.68 -11.99
CA THR A 84 -11.15 14.94 -10.78
C THR A 84 -10.29 14.67 -9.56
N LEU A 85 -10.36 15.60 -8.59
CA LEU A 85 -9.65 15.52 -7.32
C LEU A 85 -10.56 14.95 -6.24
N TYR A 86 -9.99 14.06 -5.42
CA TYR A 86 -10.65 13.48 -4.25
C TYR A 86 -9.75 13.54 -3.04
N SER A 87 -10.32 13.72 -1.86
CA SER A 87 -9.68 13.32 -0.61
C SER A 87 -9.91 11.85 -0.35
N VAL A 88 -8.98 11.20 0.32
CA VAL A 88 -9.07 9.78 0.69
C VAL A 88 -8.92 9.65 2.19
N ASP A 89 -9.87 8.98 2.83
CA ASP A 89 -9.72 8.49 4.19
C ASP A 89 -8.86 7.22 4.17
N ALA A 90 -7.67 7.28 4.79
CA ALA A 90 -6.71 6.19 4.75
C ALA A 90 -7.15 4.93 5.50
N ASP A 91 -8.09 5.04 6.43
CA ASP A 91 -8.58 3.91 7.24
C ASP A 91 -9.72 3.17 6.57
N THR A 92 -10.62 3.90 5.89
CA THR A 92 -11.80 3.32 5.25
C THR A 92 -11.67 3.20 3.73
N LEU A 93 -10.68 3.88 3.13
CA LEU A 93 -10.48 4.06 1.68
C LEU A 93 -11.66 4.73 0.99
N SER A 94 -12.50 5.40 1.77
CA SER A 94 -13.60 6.20 1.26
C SER A 94 -13.07 7.49 0.68
N THR A 95 -13.56 7.86 -0.49
CA THR A 95 -13.18 9.08 -1.20
C THR A 95 -14.30 10.10 -1.17
N THR A 96 -13.93 11.36 -1.05
CA THR A 96 -14.84 12.51 -1.17
C THR A 96 -14.36 13.41 -2.30
N ARG A 97 -15.25 13.75 -3.24
CA ARG A 97 -14.90 14.61 -4.36
C ARG A 97 -14.63 16.05 -3.90
N LEU A 98 -13.46 16.59 -4.28
CA LEU A 98 -13.04 17.95 -3.98
C LEU A 98 -13.35 18.93 -5.12
N GLY A 99 -13.15 18.52 -6.35
CA GLY A 99 -13.33 19.35 -7.54
C GLY A 99 -12.82 18.67 -8.80
N SER A 100 -12.88 19.34 -9.95
CA SER A 100 -12.31 18.82 -11.19
C SER A 100 -11.82 19.93 -12.09
N ALA A 101 -10.71 19.65 -12.80
CA ALA A 101 -10.26 20.43 -13.92
C ALA A 101 -10.87 19.91 -15.23
N SER A 102 -10.66 20.64 -16.34
CA SER A 102 -11.12 20.21 -17.65
C SER A 102 -10.10 19.30 -18.33
N GLY A 103 -10.57 18.29 -19.04
CA GLY A 103 -9.77 17.38 -19.87
C GLY A 103 -9.43 16.06 -19.17
N ASP A 104 -8.96 15.09 -19.98
CA ASP A 104 -8.59 13.77 -19.49
C ASP A 104 -7.09 13.70 -19.22
N SER A 105 -6.70 13.28 -18.03
CA SER A 105 -5.32 13.02 -17.65
C SER A 105 -4.92 11.59 -17.98
N TRP A 106 -3.63 11.36 -18.27
CA TRP A 106 -3.04 10.04 -18.40
C TRP A 106 -2.38 9.58 -17.10
N PHE A 107 -1.89 8.34 -17.11
CA PHE A 107 -1.38 7.61 -15.95
C PHE A 107 -0.28 8.31 -15.14
N TYR A 108 0.42 9.28 -15.72
CA TYR A 108 1.62 9.87 -15.11
C TYR A 108 1.42 11.38 -14.96
N ALA A 109 0.83 11.78 -13.85
CA ALA A 109 0.69 13.19 -13.50
C ALA A 109 1.56 13.49 -12.27
N GLY A 110 2.11 14.70 -12.21
CA GLY A 110 2.86 15.19 -11.04
C GLY A 110 1.92 15.93 -10.10
N MET A 111 2.01 15.64 -8.79
CA MET A 111 1.31 16.39 -7.76
C MET A 111 2.21 16.53 -6.54
N THR A 112 2.23 17.73 -5.93
CA THR A 112 2.97 17.96 -4.69
C THR A 112 2.23 18.98 -3.83
N TYR A 113 2.31 18.78 -2.51
CA TYR A 113 1.86 19.75 -1.53
C TYR A 113 3.02 20.65 -1.13
N ASP A 114 2.82 21.95 -1.16
CA ASP A 114 3.79 22.94 -0.72
C ASP A 114 3.57 23.29 0.75
N TYR A 115 4.41 22.76 1.62
CA TYR A 115 4.35 22.98 3.06
C TYR A 115 4.62 24.43 3.48
N ASN A 116 5.19 25.26 2.59
CA ASN A 116 5.45 26.66 2.88
C ASN A 116 4.20 27.53 2.66
N THR A 117 3.36 27.16 1.68
CA THR A 117 2.20 27.97 1.29
C THR A 117 0.85 27.31 1.57
N GLY A 118 0.82 26.00 1.85
CA GLY A 118 -0.41 25.24 2.03
C GLY A 118 -1.15 24.93 0.73
N ASN A 119 -0.53 25.16 -0.42
CA ASN A 119 -1.13 24.92 -1.72
C ASN A 119 -0.67 23.58 -2.31
N ILE A 120 -1.47 23.05 -3.24
CA ILE A 120 -1.10 21.89 -4.04
C ILE A 120 -0.76 22.37 -5.45
N TYR A 121 0.36 21.93 -5.99
CA TYR A 121 0.69 22.06 -7.40
C TYR A 121 0.44 20.75 -8.10
N TRP A 122 -0.35 20.78 -9.18
CA TRP A 122 -0.74 19.59 -9.93
C TRP A 122 -0.53 19.80 -11.42
N ASN A 123 0.20 18.89 -12.03
CA ASN A 123 0.44 18.87 -13.47
C ASN A 123 -0.10 17.54 -14.05
N PRO A 124 -1.32 17.53 -14.60
CA PRO A 124 -1.85 16.37 -15.29
C PRO A 124 -1.10 16.16 -16.62
N CYS A 125 -0.76 14.92 -16.92
CA CYS A 125 -0.27 14.55 -18.25
C CYS A 125 -1.46 14.40 -19.20
N MET A 126 -1.72 15.40 -20.02
CA MET A 126 -2.92 15.43 -20.85
C MET A 126 -2.85 14.48 -22.03
N ASN A 127 -3.92 13.73 -22.27
CA ASN A 127 -4.06 12.85 -23.43
C ASN A 127 -4.02 13.62 -24.76
N LYS A 128 -4.60 14.82 -24.76
CA LYS A 128 -4.62 15.73 -25.91
C LYS A 128 -4.39 17.16 -25.43
N GLY A 129 -3.63 17.93 -26.20
CA GLY A 129 -3.28 19.29 -25.84
C GLY A 129 -1.98 19.37 -25.05
N LEU A 130 -1.68 20.54 -24.53
CA LEU A 130 -0.55 20.79 -23.66
C LEU A 130 -0.92 20.48 -22.23
N SER A 131 0.06 20.11 -21.42
CA SER A 131 -0.14 19.79 -20.00
C SER A 131 -0.06 21.06 -19.17
N PRO A 132 -1.16 21.47 -18.51
CA PRO A 132 -1.17 22.67 -17.69
C PRO A 132 -0.51 22.44 -16.32
N LEU A 133 -0.11 23.52 -15.66
CA LEU A 133 0.17 23.55 -14.23
C LEU A 133 -1.05 24.13 -13.52
N TYR A 134 -1.62 23.38 -12.62
CA TYR A 134 -2.69 23.84 -11.75
C TYR A 134 -2.17 24.20 -10.36
N LEU A 135 -2.61 25.35 -9.86
CA LEU A 135 -2.56 25.68 -8.45
C LEU A 135 -3.90 25.27 -7.82
N VAL A 136 -3.84 24.43 -6.81
CA VAL A 136 -5.02 23.92 -6.11
C VAL A 136 -4.97 24.38 -4.66
N THR A 137 -6.01 25.09 -4.23
CA THR A 137 -6.19 25.52 -2.85
C THR A 137 -7.39 24.80 -2.26
N LEU A 138 -7.20 24.15 -1.12
CA LEU A 138 -8.26 23.49 -0.38
C LEU A 138 -8.92 24.47 0.59
N GLY A 139 -10.23 24.41 0.69
CA GLY A 139 -11.00 25.27 1.59
C GLY A 139 -12.41 24.75 1.84
N PRO A 140 -13.14 25.36 2.76
CA PRO A 140 -14.53 24.99 2.99
C PRO A 140 -15.39 25.31 1.75
N ASP A 141 -16.42 24.48 1.53
CA ASP A 141 -17.44 24.77 0.51
C ASP A 141 -18.25 26.02 0.91
N GLU A 142 -18.58 26.85 -0.07
CA GLU A 142 -19.36 28.08 0.19
C GLU A 142 -20.76 27.79 0.74
N TRP A 143 -21.35 26.66 0.35
CA TRP A 143 -22.73 26.29 0.68
C TRP A 143 -22.80 25.22 1.76
N GLU A 144 -21.74 24.40 1.90
CA GLU A 144 -21.60 23.33 2.88
C GLU A 144 -20.27 23.52 3.64
N PRO A 145 -20.20 24.40 4.65
CA PRO A 145 -18.93 24.76 5.29
C PRO A 145 -18.15 23.60 5.94
N ASP A 146 -18.83 22.52 6.27
CA ASP A 146 -18.23 21.28 6.81
C ASP A 146 -17.59 20.41 5.71
N ARG A 147 -17.80 20.78 4.44
CA ARG A 147 -17.23 20.10 3.29
C ARG A 147 -16.01 20.83 2.77
N THR A 148 -14.93 20.08 2.56
CA THR A 148 -13.74 20.61 1.88
C THR A 148 -13.92 20.54 0.36
N THR A 149 -13.58 21.63 -0.32
CA THR A 149 -13.55 21.71 -1.78
C THR A 149 -12.20 22.23 -2.28
N ALA A 150 -11.94 22.03 -3.57
CA ALA A 150 -10.73 22.49 -4.25
C ALA A 150 -11.07 23.66 -5.19
N THR A 151 -10.39 24.79 -5.01
CA THR A 151 -10.30 25.84 -6.03
C THR A 151 -9.11 25.54 -6.91
N ILE A 152 -9.34 25.36 -8.22
CA ILE A 152 -8.32 24.98 -9.20
C ILE A 152 -8.09 26.15 -10.15
N ILE A 153 -6.86 26.67 -10.17
CA ILE A 153 -6.44 27.79 -11.02
C ILE A 153 -5.45 27.27 -12.05
N ASP A 154 -5.77 27.49 -13.32
CA ASP A 154 -4.85 27.18 -14.43
C ASP A 154 -3.76 28.27 -14.48
N MET A 155 -2.51 27.87 -14.31
CA MET A 155 -1.33 28.74 -14.34
C MET A 155 -0.63 28.78 -15.71
N GLY A 156 -1.16 28.03 -16.68
CA GLY A 156 -0.60 27.90 -18.02
C GLY A 156 0.09 26.56 -18.23
N ASP A 157 0.46 26.32 -19.49
CA ASP A 157 1.05 25.06 -19.92
C ASP A 157 2.53 24.97 -19.55
N VAL A 158 2.95 23.78 -19.05
CA VAL A 158 4.35 23.47 -18.74
C VAL A 158 4.97 22.52 -19.77
N SER A 159 4.16 21.86 -20.58
CA SER A 159 4.65 21.04 -21.70
C SER A 159 4.86 21.87 -22.95
N THR A 160 5.80 21.47 -23.82
CA THR A 160 6.13 22.15 -25.08
C THR A 160 5.48 21.50 -26.29
N LYS A 161 4.91 20.31 -26.12
CA LYS A 161 4.26 19.52 -27.17
C LYS A 161 2.92 18.99 -26.68
N ALA A 162 1.97 18.90 -27.61
CA ALA A 162 0.72 18.21 -27.36
C ALA A 162 0.96 16.69 -27.21
N GLY A 163 0.26 16.07 -26.28
CA GLY A 163 0.36 14.66 -25.97
C GLY A 163 1.20 14.36 -24.72
N VAL A 164 1.74 13.17 -24.64
CA VAL A 164 2.33 12.62 -23.43
C VAL A 164 3.70 13.24 -23.15
N GLU A 165 3.73 14.39 -22.46
CA GLU A 165 4.94 14.91 -21.79
C GLU A 165 4.72 14.79 -20.27
N GLN A 166 5.51 13.94 -19.64
CA GLN A 166 5.51 13.78 -18.19
C GLN A 166 6.34 14.88 -17.52
N THR A 167 5.78 15.53 -16.54
CA THR A 167 6.46 16.54 -15.73
C THR A 167 6.46 16.08 -14.27
N VAL A 168 7.61 16.11 -13.64
CA VAL A 168 7.75 15.87 -12.19
C VAL A 168 7.75 17.21 -11.48
N ILE A 169 6.89 17.36 -10.48
CA ILE A 169 6.82 18.54 -9.62
C ILE A 169 7.15 18.10 -8.20
N PHE A 170 7.98 18.87 -7.52
CA PHE A 170 8.25 18.73 -6.10
C PHE A 170 8.45 20.11 -5.47
N THR A 171 8.09 20.19 -4.19
CA THR A 171 8.35 21.37 -3.34
C THR A 171 9.30 20.97 -2.23
N ILE A 172 10.12 21.91 -1.81
CA ILE A 172 11.08 21.72 -0.70
C ILE A 172 10.59 22.60 0.45
N PRO A 173 10.23 22.03 1.60
CA PRO A 173 9.88 22.80 2.79
C PRO A 173 11.07 23.64 3.28
N ASP A 174 10.83 24.88 3.71
CA ASP A 174 11.85 25.71 4.34
C ASP A 174 12.33 25.13 5.67
N ASN A 175 11.42 24.45 6.37
CA ASN A 175 11.72 23.66 7.57
C ASN A 175 11.13 22.27 7.38
N GLU A 176 11.89 21.24 7.81
CA GLU A 176 11.38 19.87 7.80
C GLU A 176 10.19 19.76 8.77
N PRO A 177 9.01 19.33 8.31
CA PRO A 177 7.85 19.13 9.18
C PRO A 177 8.17 18.10 10.28
N GLU A 178 7.67 18.35 11.50
CA GLU A 178 7.80 17.38 12.59
C GLU A 178 6.97 16.15 12.29
N THR A 179 7.61 14.98 12.35
CA THR A 179 6.93 13.68 12.17
C THR A 179 6.41 13.19 13.52
N GLN A 180 5.11 12.95 13.58
CA GLN A 180 4.51 12.27 14.72
C GLN A 180 4.71 10.76 14.60
N ILE A 181 5.54 10.19 15.48
CA ILE A 181 5.73 8.74 15.53
C ILE A 181 4.52 8.08 16.20
N ILE A 182 3.88 7.16 15.51
CA ILE A 182 2.84 6.28 16.05
C ILE A 182 3.52 4.98 16.45
N PRO A 183 3.72 4.74 17.75
CA PRO A 183 4.42 3.54 18.21
C PRO A 183 3.60 2.28 18.00
N VAL A 184 4.29 1.13 17.90
CA VAL A 184 3.67 -0.19 18.01
C VAL A 184 3.40 -0.46 19.50
N GLU A 185 2.22 -0.97 19.82
CA GLU A 185 1.84 -1.39 21.19
C GLU A 185 1.71 -2.92 21.29
N SER A 186 1.32 -3.58 20.19
CA SER A 186 1.29 -5.03 20.07
C SER A 186 1.33 -5.51 18.62
N ILE A 187 1.63 -6.81 18.44
CA ILE A 187 1.51 -7.54 17.17
C ILE A 187 0.86 -8.89 17.47
N THR A 188 -0.05 -9.33 16.60
CA THR A 188 -0.81 -10.58 16.81
C THR A 188 -1.00 -11.32 15.49
N ILE A 189 -0.68 -12.63 15.48
CA ILE A 189 -1.00 -13.55 14.38
C ILE A 189 -2.47 -13.95 14.53
N THR A 190 -3.30 -13.62 13.55
CA THR A 190 -4.76 -13.85 13.63
C THR A 190 -5.20 -15.25 13.20
N ASN A 191 -4.26 -16.09 12.76
CA ASN A 191 -4.51 -17.49 12.37
C ASN A 191 -4.74 -18.45 13.56
N GLY A 192 -4.62 -17.96 14.81
CA GLY A 192 -4.72 -18.73 16.04
C GLY A 192 -3.36 -19.11 16.62
N GLU A 193 -3.37 -19.89 17.71
CA GLU A 193 -2.14 -20.31 18.41
C GLU A 193 -1.42 -21.48 17.75
N SER A 194 -2.14 -22.24 16.91
CA SER A 194 -1.59 -23.38 16.17
C SER A 194 -2.31 -23.63 14.85
N ALA A 195 -1.60 -24.25 13.90
CA ALA A 195 -2.17 -24.70 12.63
C ALA A 195 -1.57 -26.04 12.20
N ILE A 196 -2.33 -26.78 11.39
CA ILE A 196 -1.91 -28.08 10.84
C ILE A 196 -1.87 -27.95 9.31
N GLY A 197 -0.79 -28.45 8.71
CA GLY A 197 -0.63 -28.53 7.27
C GLY A 197 -0.17 -29.88 6.78
N LEU A 198 -0.16 -30.09 5.48
CA LEU A 198 0.36 -31.30 4.82
C LEU A 198 1.68 -30.92 4.11
N ALA A 199 2.64 -31.84 4.15
CA ALA A 199 3.92 -31.63 3.46
C ALA A 199 3.70 -31.31 1.97
N GLY A 200 4.41 -30.29 1.46
CA GLY A 200 4.24 -29.72 0.13
C GLY A 200 3.14 -28.65 0.01
N GLY A 201 2.35 -28.40 1.07
CA GLY A 201 1.33 -27.35 1.11
C GLY A 201 1.89 -25.98 1.52
N THR A 202 1.02 -24.98 1.54
CA THR A 202 1.34 -23.61 1.96
C THR A 202 0.23 -23.04 2.84
N LEU A 203 0.57 -22.06 3.69
CA LEU A 203 -0.39 -21.30 4.50
C LEU A 203 0.05 -19.83 4.55
N GLN A 204 -0.89 -18.90 4.37
CA GLN A 204 -0.65 -17.47 4.60
C GLN A 204 -0.97 -17.14 6.05
N LEU A 205 0.00 -16.62 6.78
CA LEU A 205 -0.22 -16.01 8.10
C LEU A 205 -0.66 -14.55 7.94
N ASN A 206 -1.67 -14.17 8.72
CA ASN A 206 -2.17 -12.80 8.78
C ASN A 206 -1.79 -12.19 10.14
N VAL A 207 -1.39 -10.92 10.11
CA VAL A 207 -0.90 -10.20 11.28
C VAL A 207 -1.63 -8.89 11.42
N VAL A 208 -1.99 -8.54 12.65
CA VAL A 208 -2.55 -7.25 13.04
C VAL A 208 -1.64 -6.61 14.08
N THR A 209 -1.41 -5.32 13.97
CA THR A 209 -0.72 -4.49 14.97
C THR A 209 -1.72 -3.58 15.68
N GLU A 210 -1.43 -3.25 16.94
CA GLU A 210 -2.10 -2.16 17.63
C GLU A 210 -1.08 -1.02 17.86
N PRO A 211 -1.40 0.20 17.48
CA PRO A 211 -2.54 0.58 16.65
C PRO A 211 -2.46 -0.09 15.27
N LEU A 212 -3.57 -0.14 14.52
CA LEU A 212 -3.69 -0.88 13.26
C LEU A 212 -2.59 -0.50 12.23
N ARG A 213 -2.14 0.74 12.26
CA ARG A 213 -1.13 1.27 11.34
C ARG A 213 -0.09 2.09 12.09
N PRO A 214 0.87 1.44 12.78
CA PRO A 214 1.98 2.17 13.39
C PRO A 214 2.91 2.77 12.33
N THR A 215 3.78 3.70 12.71
CA THR A 215 4.75 4.29 11.80
C THR A 215 5.69 3.25 11.20
N ASN A 216 6.20 2.31 12.01
CA ASN A 216 7.00 1.19 11.51
C ASN A 216 6.09 0.02 11.09
N GLN A 217 6.16 -0.35 9.81
CA GLN A 217 5.41 -1.47 9.21
C GLN A 217 6.27 -2.72 9.00
N VAL A 218 7.57 -2.64 9.28
CA VAL A 218 8.52 -3.75 9.08
C VAL A 218 8.16 -4.92 9.98
N LYS A 219 8.06 -6.10 9.37
CA LYS A 219 7.85 -7.38 10.04
C LYS A 219 8.94 -8.35 9.63
N THR A 220 9.58 -8.96 10.58
CA THR A 220 10.54 -10.05 10.36
C THR A 220 9.95 -11.36 10.81
N TRP A 221 10.15 -12.40 10.02
CA TRP A 221 9.63 -13.74 10.26
C TRP A 221 10.76 -14.73 10.43
N VAL A 222 10.62 -15.62 11.38
CA VAL A 222 11.61 -16.67 11.65
C VAL A 222 10.88 -17.99 11.93
N SER A 223 11.32 -19.07 11.32
CA SER A 223 10.93 -20.44 11.69
C SER A 223 11.96 -21.04 12.63
N SER A 224 11.51 -21.76 13.64
CA SER A 224 12.39 -22.52 14.52
C SER A 224 13.03 -23.75 13.85
N ASP A 225 12.43 -24.22 12.74
CA ASP A 225 12.91 -25.38 11.97
C ASP A 225 12.52 -25.24 10.49
N GLU A 226 13.47 -24.86 9.65
CA GLU A 226 13.26 -24.66 8.21
C GLU A 226 13.19 -25.99 7.44
N GLU A 227 13.58 -27.12 8.03
CA GLU A 227 13.36 -28.45 7.43
C GLU A 227 11.88 -28.86 7.53
N VAL A 228 11.14 -28.29 8.48
CA VAL A 228 9.70 -28.50 8.67
C VAL A 228 8.88 -27.41 7.98
N VAL A 229 9.21 -26.12 8.25
CA VAL A 229 8.47 -24.97 7.72
C VAL A 229 9.43 -23.86 7.34
N VAL A 230 9.36 -23.38 6.10
CA VAL A 230 10.00 -22.15 5.66
C VAL A 230 8.94 -21.04 5.64
N VAL A 231 9.31 -19.84 6.12
CA VAL A 231 8.47 -18.64 6.08
C VAL A 231 9.15 -17.58 5.22
N ASP A 232 8.40 -16.94 4.33
CA ASP A 232 8.90 -15.80 3.57
C ASP A 232 8.68 -14.47 4.32
N ARG A 233 9.19 -13.38 3.77
CA ARG A 233 9.08 -12.03 4.36
C ARG A 233 7.64 -11.52 4.47
N PHE A 234 6.68 -12.14 3.78
CA PHE A 234 5.27 -11.79 3.80
C PHE A 234 4.44 -12.66 4.74
N GLY A 235 5.09 -13.57 5.47
CA GLY A 235 4.40 -14.51 6.35
C GLY A 235 3.75 -15.69 5.63
N LYS A 236 4.12 -15.96 4.36
CA LYS A 236 3.68 -17.15 3.67
C LYS A 236 4.55 -18.34 4.05
N LEU A 237 3.93 -19.36 4.58
CA LEU A 237 4.56 -20.62 4.95
C LEU A 237 4.61 -21.59 3.76
N THR A 238 5.71 -22.34 3.68
CA THR A 238 5.85 -23.54 2.84
C THR A 238 6.19 -24.70 3.74
N PHE A 239 5.39 -25.79 3.68
CA PHE A 239 5.57 -26.98 4.50
C PHE A 239 6.56 -27.92 3.81
N MET A 240 7.77 -28.02 4.36
CA MET A 240 8.90 -28.74 3.75
C MET A 240 8.94 -30.20 4.16
N GLY A 241 8.78 -30.50 5.44
CA GLY A 241 8.89 -31.83 6.01
C GLY A 241 7.91 -32.08 7.14
N ILE A 242 7.76 -33.35 7.54
CA ILE A 242 6.90 -33.76 8.65
C ILE A 242 7.56 -33.34 9.98
N GLY A 243 6.79 -32.76 10.87
CA GLY A 243 7.27 -32.32 12.18
C GLY A 243 6.47 -31.17 12.75
N THR A 244 7.05 -30.49 13.75
CA THR A 244 6.47 -29.31 14.39
C THR A 244 7.52 -28.21 14.43
N ALA A 245 7.14 -27.00 13.99
CA ALA A 245 7.97 -25.81 14.05
C ALA A 245 7.17 -24.63 14.61
N THR A 246 7.84 -23.73 15.33
CA THR A 246 7.26 -22.46 15.76
C THR A 246 7.67 -21.38 14.78
N VAL A 247 6.69 -20.67 14.25
CA VAL A 247 6.94 -19.49 13.41
C VAL A 247 6.66 -18.24 14.21
N THR A 248 7.64 -17.33 14.27
CA THR A 248 7.58 -16.09 15.05
C THR A 248 7.61 -14.90 14.11
N VAL A 249 6.71 -13.94 14.35
CA VAL A 249 6.78 -12.61 13.77
C VAL A 249 7.33 -11.63 14.78
N THR A 250 8.15 -10.68 14.32
CA THR A 250 8.70 -9.61 15.14
C THR A 250 8.51 -8.28 14.41
N THR A 251 8.10 -7.25 15.13
CA THR A 251 8.16 -5.86 14.69
C THR A 251 8.86 -5.01 15.74
N ARG A 252 9.30 -3.81 15.36
CA ARG A 252 10.08 -2.92 16.21
C ARG A 252 9.43 -1.56 16.31
N ASN A 253 9.44 -0.98 17.49
CA ASN A 253 9.11 0.42 17.67
C ASN A 253 10.21 1.32 17.07
N LYS A 254 9.82 2.36 16.34
CA LYS A 254 10.79 3.23 15.65
C LYS A 254 11.53 4.18 16.59
N ASN A 255 10.93 4.55 17.71
CA ASN A 255 11.48 5.56 18.64
C ASN A 255 12.36 5.01 19.76
N ASP A 256 12.19 3.76 20.16
CA ASP A 256 12.88 3.19 21.33
C ASP A 256 13.43 1.78 21.08
N ASP A 257 13.32 1.28 19.85
CA ASP A 257 13.74 -0.07 19.43
C ASP A 257 13.08 -1.23 20.21
N THR A 258 12.02 -0.97 20.97
CA THR A 258 11.26 -2.02 21.65
C THR A 258 10.71 -3.02 20.63
N LEU A 259 10.94 -4.31 20.88
CA LEU A 259 10.46 -5.40 20.02
C LEU A 259 9.15 -5.96 20.54
N TYR A 260 8.23 -6.17 19.60
CA TYR A 260 6.96 -6.85 19.82
C TYR A 260 6.95 -8.12 18.99
N THR A 261 6.55 -9.25 19.59
CA THR A 261 6.58 -10.56 18.94
C THR A 261 5.30 -11.31 19.18
N ASP A 262 4.93 -12.15 18.21
CA ASP A 262 3.92 -13.19 18.38
C ASP A 262 4.36 -14.46 17.65
N SER A 263 3.80 -15.61 18.03
CA SER A 263 4.23 -16.91 17.52
C SER A 263 3.06 -17.86 17.32
N ILE A 264 3.18 -18.73 16.32
CA ILE A 264 2.24 -19.80 16.02
C ILE A 264 2.98 -21.14 15.92
N GLU A 265 2.41 -22.19 16.50
CA GLU A 265 2.90 -23.56 16.33
C GLU A 265 2.32 -24.18 15.06
N ILE A 266 3.17 -24.71 14.21
CA ILE A 266 2.79 -25.37 12.95
C ILE A 266 3.16 -26.85 13.03
N THR A 267 2.15 -27.73 12.90
CA THR A 267 2.36 -29.16 12.77
C THR A 267 2.17 -29.59 11.32
N VAL A 268 3.20 -30.16 10.71
CA VAL A 268 3.16 -30.66 9.34
C VAL A 268 3.03 -32.18 9.37
N LEU A 269 1.98 -32.67 8.72
CA LEU A 269 1.68 -34.09 8.59
C LEU A 269 2.04 -34.59 7.19
N GLU A 270 2.16 -35.91 7.06
CA GLU A 270 2.35 -36.57 5.77
C GLU A 270 1.13 -36.33 4.88
N ALA A 271 1.36 -35.97 3.61
CA ALA A 271 0.29 -35.96 2.63
C ALA A 271 -0.21 -37.39 2.40
N ALA A 272 -1.51 -37.62 2.56
CA ALA A 272 -2.10 -38.95 2.33
C ALA A 272 -1.74 -39.45 0.92
N GLY A 273 -1.07 -40.56 0.84
CA GLY A 273 -0.77 -41.21 -0.45
C GLY A 273 -2.05 -41.53 -1.23
N GLU A 274 -1.94 -41.59 -2.57
CA GLU A 274 -3.07 -41.98 -3.42
C GLU A 274 -3.71 -43.28 -2.93
N PHE A 275 -4.98 -43.23 -2.58
CA PHE A 275 -5.78 -44.45 -2.33
C PHE A 275 -6.00 -45.16 -3.67
N LYS A 276 -5.23 -46.21 -3.96
CA LYS A 276 -5.54 -47.13 -5.05
C LYS A 276 -6.55 -48.19 -4.54
N ALA A 277 -7.82 -47.92 -4.77
CA ALA A 277 -8.84 -48.94 -4.58
C ALA A 277 -8.71 -49.98 -5.69
N PHE A 278 -8.19 -51.18 -5.36
CA PHE A 278 -8.28 -52.32 -6.24
C PHE A 278 -9.67 -52.95 -6.08
N LEU A 279 -10.54 -52.70 -7.06
CA LEU A 279 -11.81 -53.43 -7.18
C LEU A 279 -11.49 -54.79 -7.76
N ASN A 280 -11.42 -55.80 -6.93
CA ASN A 280 -11.31 -57.19 -7.37
C ASN A 280 -12.72 -57.69 -7.72
N LEU A 281 -13.10 -57.57 -9.00
CA LEU A 281 -14.32 -58.16 -9.53
C LEU A 281 -14.02 -59.66 -9.71
N ASP A 282 -14.41 -60.44 -8.73
CA ASP A 282 -14.46 -61.88 -8.85
C ASP A 282 -15.53 -62.25 -9.89
N GLN A 283 -15.08 -62.59 -11.10
CA GLN A 283 -15.95 -63.10 -12.17
C GLN A 283 -16.34 -64.57 -11.76
N GLY A 284 -17.45 -64.62 -11.03
CA GLY A 284 -18.06 -65.89 -10.75
C GLY A 284 -18.37 -66.68 -12.06
N GLY A 285 -17.56 -67.68 -12.35
CA GLY A 285 -17.81 -68.60 -13.43
C GLY A 285 -19.06 -69.40 -13.15
N THR A 286 -20.05 -69.33 -14.02
CA THR A 286 -21.17 -70.25 -14.11
C THR A 286 -20.71 -71.46 -14.84
N SER A 287 -20.76 -72.59 -14.18
CA SER A 287 -20.76 -73.91 -14.78
C SER A 287 -22.11 -74.31 -15.34
#